data_47c5eb92a78e2cd86845a79a1c14f790
#
_entry.id   47c5eb92a78e2cd86845a79a1c14f790
#
_cell.length_a   1.000
_cell.length_b   1.000
_cell.length_c   1.000
_cell.angle_alpha   90.00
_cell.angle_beta   90.00
_cell.angle_gamma   90.00
#
_symmetry.space_group_name_H-M   'P 1'
#
loop_
_entity.id
_entity.type
_entity.pdbx_description
1 polymer ?
#
loop_
_entity_poly.entity_id
_entity_poly.type
_entity_poly.pdbx_seq_one_letter_code
_entity_poly.pdbx_strand_id
1 'polypeptide(L)'
;MSFLRDTLQWVKAVDLMRKLKPKLLVPQHTRPIEGSAEINEILTSYRDAIQIVHDQTVRYMNKGLFPDEITRKVTLPPHLADHPFLQEFYGHLHYNGVN
;
A
#
# COMPACT_ATOMS: atom_id res chain seq x y z
N MET A 1 -17.94 0.87 1.78
CA MET A 1 -16.95 0.96 2.85
C MET A 1 -15.87 1.98 2.53
N SER A 2 -15.60 2.85 3.47
CA SER A 2 -14.62 3.92 3.26
C SER A 2 -13.21 3.39 2.98
N PHE A 3 -12.81 2.29 3.63
CA PHE A 3 -11.49 1.70 3.40
C PHE A 3 -11.26 1.35 1.92
N LEU A 4 -12.20 0.66 1.29
CA LEU A 4 -12.03 0.23 -0.09
C LEU A 4 -12.00 1.42 -1.06
N ARG A 5 -12.86 2.40 -0.83
CA ARG A 5 -12.88 3.62 -1.65
C ARG A 5 -11.60 4.41 -1.46
N ASP A 6 -11.15 4.55 -0.21
CA ASP A 6 -9.97 5.35 0.11
C ASP A 6 -8.69 4.71 -0.44
N THR A 7 -8.59 3.37 -0.44
CA THR A 7 -7.42 2.70 -1.01
C THR A 7 -7.33 2.92 -2.53
N LEU A 8 -8.47 2.90 -3.24
CA LEU A 8 -8.46 3.19 -4.66
C LEU A 8 -8.04 4.63 -4.94
N GLN A 9 -8.46 5.58 -4.10
CA GLN A 9 -8.02 6.97 -4.23
C GLN A 9 -6.53 7.11 -3.94
N TRP A 10 -6.00 6.34 -2.98
CA TRP A 10 -4.57 6.30 -2.70
C TRP A 10 -3.78 5.81 -3.91
N VAL A 11 -4.27 4.75 -4.56
CA VAL A 11 -3.62 4.24 -5.78
C VAL A 11 -3.55 5.32 -6.84
N LYS A 12 -4.65 6.05 -7.04
CA LYS A 12 -4.70 7.14 -8.02
C LYS A 12 -3.73 8.27 -7.65
N ALA A 13 -3.65 8.61 -6.37
CA ALA A 13 -2.74 9.66 -5.91
C ALA A 13 -1.28 9.26 -6.11
N VAL A 14 -0.92 8.01 -5.79
CA VAL A 14 0.43 7.52 -5.98
C VAL A 14 0.78 7.46 -7.47
N ASP A 15 -0.15 7.03 -8.32
CA ASP A 15 0.08 7.02 -9.75
C ASP A 15 0.30 8.42 -10.31
N LEU A 16 -0.41 9.42 -9.78
CA LEU A 16 -0.18 10.81 -10.15
C LEU A 16 1.22 11.27 -9.75
N MET A 17 1.65 10.93 -8.54
CA MET A 17 3.00 11.24 -8.10
C MET A 17 4.06 10.62 -9.02
N ARG A 18 3.85 9.38 -9.45
CA ARG A 18 4.76 8.72 -10.39
C ARG A 18 4.85 9.45 -11.72
N LYS A 19 3.72 9.95 -12.21
CA LYS A 19 3.69 10.70 -13.49
C LYS A 19 4.48 11.99 -13.42
N LEU A 20 4.55 12.61 -12.25
CA LEU A 20 5.29 13.85 -12.06
C LEU A 20 6.80 13.63 -12.03
N LYS A 21 7.27 12.39 -11.96
CA LYS A 21 8.69 12.02 -11.96
C LYS A 21 9.49 12.82 -10.94
N PRO A 22 9.12 12.75 -9.65
CA PRO A 22 9.82 13.55 -8.63
C PRO A 22 11.28 13.14 -8.49
N LYS A 23 12.11 14.11 -8.12
CA LYS A 23 13.55 13.90 -7.90
C LYS A 23 13.90 13.78 -6.42
N LEU A 24 12.96 14.12 -5.54
CA LEU A 24 13.15 14.05 -4.10
C LEU A 24 11.86 13.57 -3.47
N LEU A 25 11.98 12.59 -2.58
CA LEU A 25 10.87 12.07 -1.79
C LEU A 25 11.24 12.16 -0.32
N VAL A 26 10.37 12.79 0.47
CA VAL A 26 10.59 12.95 1.90
C VAL A 26 9.50 12.18 2.67
N PRO A 27 9.76 10.90 3.00
CA PRO A 27 8.82 10.13 3.81
C PRO A 27 8.76 10.67 5.23
N GLN A 28 7.64 10.40 5.90
CA GLN A 28 7.41 10.95 7.23
C GLN A 28 8.36 10.41 8.29
N HIS A 29 8.73 9.14 8.21
CA HIS A 29 9.49 8.44 9.25
C HIS A 29 10.81 7.84 8.79
N THR A 30 11.26 8.15 7.56
CA THR A 30 12.51 7.65 7.04
C THR A 30 13.33 8.79 6.45
N ARG A 31 14.56 8.46 6.01
CA ARG A 31 15.43 9.47 5.39
C ARG A 31 14.85 9.94 4.05
N PRO A 32 15.17 11.17 3.64
CA PRO A 32 14.82 11.62 2.30
C PRO A 32 15.46 10.74 1.22
N ILE A 33 14.75 10.57 0.11
CA ILE A 33 15.18 9.72 -0.99
C ILE A 33 15.38 10.58 -2.22
N GLU A 34 16.56 10.48 -2.82
CA GLU A 34 16.90 11.20 -4.03
C GLU A 34 17.06 10.23 -5.19
N GLY A 35 16.80 10.73 -6.41
CA GLY A 35 16.92 9.92 -7.61
C GLY A 35 15.59 9.42 -8.12
N SER A 36 15.22 9.83 -9.34
CA SER A 36 13.90 9.52 -9.89
C SER A 36 13.66 8.02 -10.07
N ALA A 37 14.70 7.25 -10.38
CA ALA A 37 14.56 5.81 -10.58
C ALA A 37 14.21 5.11 -9.27
N GLU A 38 14.93 5.44 -8.18
CA GLU A 38 14.65 4.87 -6.86
C GLU A 38 13.29 5.29 -6.34
N ILE A 39 12.94 6.56 -6.52
CA ILE A 39 11.64 7.07 -6.10
C ILE A 39 10.52 6.37 -6.85
N ASN A 40 10.67 6.20 -8.16
CA ASN A 40 9.65 5.51 -8.96
C ASN A 40 9.49 4.05 -8.49
N GLU A 41 10.58 3.38 -8.16
CA GLU A 41 10.50 2.00 -7.64
C GLU A 41 9.74 1.96 -6.32
N ILE A 42 10.02 2.88 -5.41
CA ILE A 42 9.36 2.95 -4.11
C ILE A 42 7.87 3.26 -4.28
N LEU A 43 7.53 4.23 -5.11
CA LEU A 43 6.14 4.60 -5.35
C LEU A 43 5.38 3.45 -6.03
N THR A 44 6.02 2.74 -6.96
CA THR A 44 5.41 1.59 -7.61
C THR A 44 5.13 0.48 -6.61
N SER A 45 6.10 0.17 -5.77
CA SER A 45 5.92 -0.86 -4.73
C SER A 45 4.83 -0.47 -3.74
N TYR A 46 4.77 0.80 -3.36
CA TYR A 46 3.75 1.31 -2.46
C TYR A 46 2.36 1.17 -3.08
N ARG A 47 2.23 1.60 -4.33
CA ARG A 47 0.99 1.49 -5.09
C ARG A 47 0.54 0.03 -5.19
N ASP A 48 1.46 -0.86 -5.53
CA ASP A 48 1.16 -2.28 -5.68
C ASP A 48 0.73 -2.90 -4.35
N ALA A 49 1.37 -2.52 -3.25
CA ALA A 49 0.99 -3.01 -1.93
C ALA A 49 -0.45 -2.61 -1.58
N ILE A 50 -0.83 -1.36 -1.84
CA ILE A 50 -2.18 -0.89 -1.60
C ILE A 50 -3.18 -1.67 -2.45
N GLN A 51 -2.90 -1.85 -3.72
CA GLN A 51 -3.78 -2.56 -4.66
C GLN A 51 -3.96 -4.03 -4.23
N ILE A 52 -2.89 -4.68 -3.84
CA ILE A 52 -2.93 -6.08 -3.42
C ILE A 52 -3.79 -6.25 -2.16
N VAL A 53 -3.64 -5.37 -1.18
CA VAL A 53 -4.45 -5.41 0.04
C VAL A 53 -5.92 -5.18 -0.29
N HIS A 54 -6.19 -4.19 -1.14
CA HIS A 54 -7.55 -3.89 -1.58
C HIS A 54 -8.18 -5.12 -2.26
N ASP A 55 -7.48 -5.71 -3.23
CA ASP A 55 -8.02 -6.81 -4.02
C ASP A 55 -8.26 -8.05 -3.17
N GLN A 56 -7.35 -8.37 -2.26
CA GLN A 56 -7.54 -9.48 -1.34
C GLN A 56 -8.73 -9.25 -0.42
N THR A 57 -8.88 -8.03 0.08
CA THR A 57 -9.98 -7.68 0.97
C THR A 57 -11.32 -7.88 0.26
N VAL A 58 -11.45 -7.36 -0.97
CA VAL A 58 -12.66 -7.53 -1.76
C VAL A 58 -12.95 -9.01 -2.01
N ARG A 59 -11.91 -9.76 -2.37
CA ARG A 59 -12.06 -11.19 -2.65
C ARG A 59 -12.59 -11.96 -1.43
N TYR A 60 -12.04 -11.69 -0.25
CA TYR A 60 -12.49 -12.37 0.96
C TYR A 60 -13.88 -11.92 1.40
N MET A 61 -14.20 -10.63 1.22
CA MET A 61 -15.55 -10.14 1.48
C MET A 61 -16.57 -10.84 0.58
N ASN A 62 -16.25 -11.03 -0.69
CA ASN A 62 -17.12 -11.74 -1.62
C ASN A 62 -17.29 -13.21 -1.27
N LYS A 63 -16.36 -13.78 -0.54
CA LYS A 63 -16.47 -15.15 -0.03
C LYS A 63 -17.22 -15.22 1.29
N GLY A 64 -17.66 -14.09 1.83
CA GLY A 64 -18.44 -14.05 3.05
C GLY A 64 -17.66 -14.07 4.34
N LEU A 65 -16.34 -13.80 4.28
CA LEU A 65 -15.53 -13.76 5.48
C LEU A 65 -15.81 -12.50 6.30
N PHE A 66 -15.74 -12.63 7.62
CA PHE A 66 -15.87 -11.48 8.52
C PHE A 66 -14.55 -10.69 8.60
N PRO A 67 -14.63 -9.41 9.03
CA PRO A 67 -13.42 -8.55 9.08
C PRO A 67 -12.24 -9.15 9.84
N ASP A 68 -12.47 -9.81 10.96
CA ASP A 68 -11.40 -10.42 11.75
C ASP A 68 -10.68 -11.53 10.97
N GLU A 69 -11.42 -12.32 10.21
CA GLU A 69 -10.85 -13.36 9.37
C GLU A 69 -10.06 -12.76 8.22
N ILE A 70 -10.57 -11.69 7.62
CA ILE A 70 -9.90 -10.99 6.52
C ILE A 70 -8.56 -10.43 6.99
N THR A 71 -8.55 -9.78 8.16
CA THR A 71 -7.33 -9.23 8.73
C THR A 71 -6.23 -10.29 8.86
N ARG A 72 -6.59 -11.50 9.24
CA ARG A 72 -5.62 -12.58 9.40
C ARG A 72 -5.17 -13.18 8.07
N LYS A 73 -5.97 -13.08 7.02
CA LYS A 73 -5.69 -13.72 5.74
C LYS A 73 -5.02 -12.80 4.72
N VAL A 74 -5.21 -11.49 4.84
CA VAL A 74 -4.59 -10.55 3.90
C VAL A 74 -3.09 -10.49 4.17
N THR A 75 -2.30 -10.74 3.11
CA THR A 75 -0.84 -10.75 3.20
C THR A 75 -0.24 -10.08 1.98
N LEU A 76 0.99 -9.60 2.12
CA LEU A 76 1.77 -9.07 1.00
C LEU A 76 2.74 -10.15 0.50
N PRO A 77 3.03 -10.15 -0.82
CA PRO A 77 4.11 -10.99 -1.34
C PRO A 77 5.44 -10.65 -0.65
N PRO A 78 6.38 -11.60 -0.54
CA PRO A 78 7.62 -11.36 0.18
C PRO A 78 8.41 -10.14 -0.29
N HIS A 79 8.44 -9.87 -1.60
CA HIS A 79 9.18 -8.73 -2.12
C HIS A 79 8.59 -7.38 -1.68
N LEU A 80 7.31 -7.33 -1.31
CA LEU A 80 6.68 -6.14 -0.77
C LEU A 80 6.68 -6.14 0.76
N ALA A 81 6.45 -7.30 1.37
CA ALA A 81 6.41 -7.39 2.82
C ALA A 81 7.77 -7.03 3.46
N ASP A 82 8.86 -7.38 2.79
CA ASP A 82 10.21 -7.12 3.27
C ASP A 82 10.78 -5.79 2.79
N HIS A 83 10.03 -5.02 2.01
CA HIS A 83 10.51 -3.76 1.47
C HIS A 83 10.69 -2.73 2.60
N PRO A 84 11.90 -2.13 2.75
CA PRO A 84 12.19 -1.26 3.90
C PRO A 84 11.22 -0.10 4.07
N PHE A 85 10.77 0.50 2.97
CA PHE A 85 9.89 1.66 3.00
C PHE A 85 8.42 1.30 3.11
N LEU A 86 8.07 0.01 3.08
CA LEU A 86 6.69 -0.44 3.19
C LEU A 86 6.34 -1.04 4.54
N GLN A 87 7.32 -1.24 5.41
CA GLN A 87 7.08 -1.85 6.72
C GLN A 87 6.05 -1.08 7.53
N GLU A 88 6.20 0.22 7.61
CA GLU A 88 5.28 1.06 8.35
C GLU A 88 3.89 1.08 7.70
N PHE A 89 3.86 1.18 6.37
CA PHE A 89 2.60 1.16 5.62
C PHE A 89 1.84 -0.14 5.88
N TYR A 90 2.53 -1.28 5.81
CA TYR A 90 1.89 -2.58 6.03
C TYR A 90 1.32 -2.68 7.45
N GLY A 91 2.10 -2.24 8.44
CA GLY A 91 1.64 -2.22 9.82
C GLY A 91 0.42 -1.34 10.02
N HIS A 92 0.41 -0.16 9.39
CA HIS A 92 -0.71 0.77 9.46
C HIS A 92 -1.98 0.18 8.86
N LEU A 93 -1.88 -0.43 7.68
CA LEU A 93 -3.02 -1.07 7.03
C LEU A 93 -3.55 -2.24 7.84
N HIS A 94 -2.66 -3.05 8.35
CA HIS A 94 -3.03 -4.23 9.14
C HIS A 94 -3.75 -3.83 10.43
N TYR A 95 -3.33 -2.71 11.01
CA TYR A 95 -3.87 -2.21 12.27
C TYR A 95 -5.18 -1.45 12.08
N ASN A 96 -5.27 -0.59 11.08
CA ASN A 96 -6.38 0.34 10.92
C ASN A 96 -7.26 0.09 9.71
N GLY A 97 -6.71 -0.43 8.64
CA GLY A 97 -7.41 -0.43 7.36
C GLY A 97 -8.37 -1.59 7.17
N VAL A 98 -8.12 -2.71 7.80
CA VAL A 98 -8.88 -3.94 7.57
C VAL A 98 -9.83 -4.25 8.72
N ASN A 99 -9.63 -3.66 9.86
CA ASN A 99 -10.51 -3.85 11.01
C ASN A 99 -11.84 -3.14 10.84
#